data_cb4ec2a06ad0594000d6cc35f2fd5ac1
#
_entry.id   cb4ec2a06ad0594000d6cc35f2fd5ac1
#
_cell.length_a   1.000
_cell.length_b   1.000
_cell.length_c   1.000
_cell.angle_alpha   90.00
_cell.angle_beta   90.00
_cell.angle_gamma   90.00
#
_symmetry.space_group_name_H-M   'P 1'
#
loop_
_entity.id
_entity.type
_entity.pdbx_description
1 polymer ?
#
loop_
_entity_poly.entity_id
_entity_poly.type
_entity_poly.pdbx_seq_one_letter_code
_entity_poly.pdbx_strand_id
1 'polypeptide(L)'
;YLGGAALLLAGVLFSGSLRAKLKVSINKHFYNAIFDYREEWLRFTRALSEDGPALGERTIQAMAQLVESRAGALWILREQGQFAPAASWNWPPSTWSEPASGPLCQFLEARLWVIDVPDCQHNPLQYGGLQLPPALLALPDVWLLVPLMLHGQLFAFVALARPRTRIGLNWEIRDVLKIAGSQAASYLAHRESLDTLTVARQFDSFNRMSTFIVHDLKNLVFQLSLLLSNAEKHRANPAFQEDMLGTLDHSVQKMKTLLQKLARGEAPEAPAPLQLDGLLRQAVAAKASLAPAPRLEIVDGELTVLANRARLERVLGHLIQNAIEATASDGKVDVRLRRVQHTAVVELDDTGQGMSEQFI
;
A
#
# COMPACT_ATOMS: atom_id res chain seq x y z
N TYR A 1 46.52 0.89 57.54
CA TYR A 1 45.84 0.75 56.26
C TYR A 1 44.86 -0.41 56.20
N LEU A 2 45.16 -1.59 56.71
CA LEU A 2 44.29 -2.79 56.73
C LEU A 2 43.01 -2.60 57.54
N GLY A 3 43.05 -1.89 58.71
CA GLY A 3 41.90 -1.62 59.56
C GLY A 3 40.90 -0.66 58.92
N GLY A 4 41.34 0.33 58.14
CA GLY A 4 40.46 1.25 57.41
C GLY A 4 39.74 0.57 56.22
N ALA A 5 40.40 -0.32 55.53
CA ALA A 5 39.78 -1.11 54.45
C ALA A 5 38.71 -2.07 54.97
N ALA A 6 38.95 -2.71 56.13
CA ALA A 6 37.97 -3.59 56.78
C ALA A 6 36.73 -2.82 57.29
N LEU A 7 36.91 -1.63 57.84
CA LEU A 7 35.80 -0.76 58.27
C LEU A 7 34.96 -0.24 57.06
N LEU A 8 35.59 0.12 55.96
CA LEU A 8 34.91 0.45 54.69
C LEU A 8 34.11 -0.72 54.15
N LEU A 9 34.69 -1.92 54.13
CA LEU A 9 34.03 -3.14 53.66
C LEU A 9 32.82 -3.49 54.54
N ALA A 10 32.99 -3.36 55.88
CA ALA A 10 31.90 -3.57 56.83
C ALA A 10 30.79 -2.50 56.63
N GLY A 11 31.13 -1.22 56.42
CA GLY A 11 30.19 -0.17 56.10
C GLY A 11 29.37 -0.42 54.84
N VAL A 12 30.02 -0.95 53.79
CA VAL A 12 29.32 -1.35 52.55
C VAL A 12 28.43 -2.57 52.76
N LEU A 13 28.85 -3.53 53.59
CA LEU A 13 28.06 -4.75 53.83
C LEU A 13 26.84 -4.51 54.74
N PHE A 14 26.93 -3.56 55.68
CA PHE A 14 25.84 -3.32 56.68
C PHE A 14 24.97 -2.10 56.38
N SER A 15 25.36 -1.17 55.50
CA SER A 15 24.56 0.00 55.12
C SER A 15 23.72 -0.27 53.89
N GLY A 16 22.40 -0.43 54.06
CA GLY A 16 21.46 -0.61 52.98
C GLY A 16 21.46 0.55 51.94
N SER A 17 21.69 1.79 52.44
CA SER A 17 21.77 2.98 51.58
C SER A 17 23.07 3.04 50.75
N LEU A 18 24.18 2.57 51.32
CA LEU A 18 25.47 2.50 50.63
C LEU A 18 25.48 1.42 49.59
N ARG A 19 24.89 0.24 49.88
CA ARG A 19 24.64 -0.83 48.90
C ARG A 19 23.77 -0.37 47.73
N ALA A 20 22.68 0.37 48.03
CA ALA A 20 21.80 0.89 46.98
C ALA A 20 22.55 1.92 46.08
N LYS A 21 23.33 2.84 46.69
CA LYS A 21 24.14 3.81 45.95
C LYS A 21 25.25 3.14 45.15
N LEU A 22 25.93 2.13 45.72
CA LEU A 22 26.97 1.37 45.04
C LEU A 22 26.37 0.54 43.87
N LYS A 23 25.22 -0.12 44.11
CA LYS A 23 24.47 -0.84 43.08
C LYS A 23 24.03 0.10 41.94
N VAL A 24 23.55 1.31 42.25
CA VAL A 24 23.20 2.33 41.25
C VAL A 24 24.45 2.84 40.53
N SER A 25 25.58 3.07 41.25
CA SER A 25 26.84 3.51 40.66
C SER A 25 27.49 2.43 39.78
N ILE A 26 27.49 1.18 40.22
CA ILE A 26 27.96 0.04 39.46
C ILE A 26 27.08 -0.17 38.22
N ASN A 27 25.77 -0.17 38.38
CA ASN A 27 24.85 -0.24 37.27
C ASN A 27 25.07 0.93 36.26
N LYS A 28 25.26 2.16 36.78
CA LYS A 28 25.48 3.33 35.93
C LYS A 28 26.84 3.33 35.20
N HIS A 29 27.89 2.75 35.75
CA HIS A 29 29.24 2.77 35.17
C HIS A 29 29.61 1.47 34.46
N PHE A 30 29.07 0.33 34.90
CA PHE A 30 29.36 -0.98 34.29
C PHE A 30 28.28 -1.51 33.35
N TYR A 31 27.02 -1.06 33.52
CA TYR A 31 25.92 -1.47 32.65
C TYR A 31 25.57 -0.43 31.56
N ASN A 32 26.09 0.80 31.65
CA ASN A 32 25.88 1.82 30.60
C ASN A 32 26.68 1.55 29.30
N ALA A 33 27.42 0.46 29.20
CA ALA A 33 28.25 0.18 28.03
C ALA A 33 27.62 -0.84 27.07
N ILE A 34 26.42 -1.38 27.33
CA ILE A 34 25.99 -2.58 26.58
C ILE A 34 24.73 -2.35 25.76
N PHE A 35 24.12 -1.40 25.57
CA PHE A 35 23.00 -1.11 24.65
C PHE A 35 22.07 -0.06 25.22
N ASP A 36 22.03 1.08 24.59
CA ASP A 36 20.85 1.97 24.71
C ASP A 36 19.72 1.38 23.85
N TYR A 37 19.05 0.36 24.40
CA TYR A 37 17.91 -0.31 23.76
C TYR A 37 16.87 0.66 23.22
N ARG A 38 16.77 1.84 23.82
CA ARG A 38 15.81 2.86 23.40
C ARG A 38 16.22 3.51 22.07
N GLU A 39 17.49 3.87 21.91
CA GLU A 39 17.97 4.45 20.65
C GLU A 39 17.95 3.43 19.53
N GLU A 40 18.39 2.20 19.80
CA GLU A 40 18.36 1.11 18.81
C GLU A 40 16.92 0.78 18.40
N TRP A 41 15.99 0.76 19.36
CA TRP A 41 14.57 0.54 19.08
C TRP A 41 13.96 1.65 18.23
N LEU A 42 14.29 2.91 18.53
CA LEU A 42 13.84 4.06 17.72
C LEU A 42 14.40 4.01 16.30
N ARG A 43 15.67 3.63 16.14
CA ARG A 43 16.29 3.40 14.82
C ARG A 43 15.59 2.27 14.06
N PHE A 44 15.38 1.14 14.72
CA PHE A 44 14.68 -0.01 14.16
C PHE A 44 13.29 0.37 13.65
N THR A 45 12.48 1.00 14.51
CA THR A 45 11.11 1.40 14.15
C THR A 45 11.10 2.42 13.01
N ARG A 46 12.04 3.38 13.01
CA ARG A 46 12.18 4.37 11.94
C ARG A 46 12.54 3.71 10.62
N ALA A 47 13.51 2.80 10.62
CA ALA A 47 13.92 2.08 9.42
C ALA A 47 12.77 1.28 8.77
N LEU A 48 11.82 0.75 9.57
CA LEU A 48 10.66 0.04 9.06
C LEU A 48 9.53 0.98 8.58
N SER A 49 9.41 2.18 9.18
CA SER A 49 8.32 3.13 8.89
C SER A 49 8.63 4.10 7.76
N GLU A 50 9.88 4.20 7.30
CA GLU A 50 10.25 5.06 6.18
C GLU A 50 9.60 4.56 4.88
N ASP A 51 9.07 5.51 4.07
CA ASP A 51 8.57 5.20 2.74
C ASP A 51 9.74 4.96 1.78
N GLY A 52 9.70 3.85 1.04
CA GLY A 52 10.71 3.55 0.03
C GLY A 52 10.62 2.11 -0.49
N PRO A 53 11.34 1.80 -1.59
CA PRO A 53 11.43 0.44 -2.11
C PRO A 53 12.18 -0.46 -1.12
N ALA A 54 11.93 -1.77 -1.21
CA ALA A 54 12.65 -2.81 -0.49
C ALA A 54 12.47 -2.85 1.05
N LEU A 55 11.20 -2.81 1.54
CA LEU A 55 10.90 -3.04 2.97
C LEU A 55 11.56 -4.33 3.50
N GLY A 56 11.63 -5.39 2.69
CA GLY A 56 12.31 -6.64 3.05
C GLY A 56 13.80 -6.43 3.33
N GLU A 57 14.52 -5.69 2.50
CA GLU A 57 15.93 -5.39 2.70
C GLU A 57 16.15 -4.51 3.94
N ARG A 58 15.33 -3.47 4.12
CA ARG A 58 15.37 -2.62 5.32
C ARG A 58 15.09 -3.41 6.60
N THR A 59 14.16 -4.37 6.54
CA THR A 59 13.90 -5.29 7.66
C THR A 59 15.16 -6.08 8.03
N ILE A 60 15.86 -6.63 7.04
CA ILE A 60 17.11 -7.34 7.27
C ILE A 60 18.15 -6.41 7.89
N GLN A 61 18.34 -5.21 7.33
CA GLN A 61 19.30 -4.21 7.81
C GLN A 61 19.00 -3.79 9.25
N ALA A 62 17.74 -3.50 9.56
CA ALA A 62 17.32 -3.10 10.90
C ALA A 62 17.57 -4.21 11.93
N MET A 63 17.26 -5.46 11.59
CA MET A 63 17.56 -6.62 12.46
C MET A 63 19.06 -6.89 12.58
N ALA A 64 19.81 -6.74 11.49
CA ALA A 64 21.24 -6.91 11.46
C ALA A 64 21.96 -5.89 12.36
N GLN A 65 21.49 -4.65 12.40
CA GLN A 65 22.04 -3.60 13.26
C GLN A 65 21.94 -3.95 14.74
N LEU A 66 20.86 -4.61 15.18
CA LEU A 66 20.68 -5.02 16.58
C LEU A 66 21.78 -5.98 17.09
N VAL A 67 22.44 -6.68 16.18
CA VAL A 67 23.46 -7.70 16.49
C VAL A 67 24.75 -7.49 15.70
N GLU A 68 24.96 -6.29 15.15
CA GLU A 68 26.12 -5.93 14.33
C GLU A 68 26.42 -6.92 13.18
N SER A 69 25.37 -7.61 12.70
CA SER A 69 25.49 -8.52 11.57
C SER A 69 25.81 -7.76 10.29
N ARG A 70 26.58 -8.38 9.41
CA ARG A 70 27.06 -7.75 8.17
C ARG A 70 26.24 -8.10 6.93
N ALA A 71 25.37 -9.10 7.03
CA ALA A 71 24.59 -9.60 5.92
C ALA A 71 23.38 -10.40 6.43
N GLY A 72 22.38 -10.58 5.60
CA GLY A 72 21.23 -11.41 5.93
C GLY A 72 20.30 -11.63 4.74
N ALA A 73 19.33 -12.51 4.96
CA ALA A 73 18.26 -12.77 4.00
C ALA A 73 16.95 -13.06 4.72
N LEU A 74 15.83 -12.78 4.03
CA LEU A 74 14.47 -12.89 4.53
C LEU A 74 13.70 -13.91 3.69
N TRP A 75 13.01 -14.82 4.36
CA TRP A 75 12.03 -15.74 3.77
C TRP A 75 10.65 -15.42 4.30
N ILE A 76 9.67 -15.36 3.40
CA ILE A 76 8.26 -15.08 3.72
C ILE A 76 7.41 -16.26 3.27
N LEU A 77 6.40 -16.62 4.07
CA LEU A 77 5.42 -17.65 3.73
C LEU A 77 4.62 -17.22 2.49
N ARG A 78 4.50 -18.11 1.51
CA ARG A 78 3.73 -17.94 0.29
C ARG A 78 2.51 -18.85 0.26
N GLU A 79 1.54 -18.54 -0.60
CA GLU A 79 0.27 -19.30 -0.75
C GLU A 79 0.45 -20.81 -0.96
N GLN A 80 1.60 -21.22 -1.49
CA GLN A 80 1.93 -22.64 -1.71
C GLN A 80 2.36 -23.37 -0.44
N GLY A 81 2.30 -22.74 0.74
CA GLY A 81 2.74 -23.34 2.00
C GLY A 81 4.28 -23.49 2.11
N GLN A 82 5.03 -22.63 1.42
CA GLN A 82 6.49 -22.60 1.45
C GLN A 82 7.01 -21.22 1.83
N PHE A 83 8.07 -21.21 2.62
CA PHE A 83 8.85 -19.99 2.87
C PHE A 83 9.82 -19.79 1.71
N ALA A 84 9.52 -18.81 0.87
CA ALA A 84 10.35 -18.45 -0.27
C ALA A 84 11.23 -17.22 0.04
N PRO A 85 12.44 -17.11 -0.58
CA PRO A 85 13.29 -15.95 -0.42
C PRO A 85 12.59 -14.70 -0.93
N ALA A 86 12.53 -13.66 -0.10
CA ALA A 86 11.86 -12.40 -0.39
C ALA A 86 12.83 -11.22 -0.55
N ALA A 87 13.93 -11.21 0.20
CA ALA A 87 14.96 -10.18 0.13
C ALA A 87 16.31 -10.72 0.60
N SER A 88 17.39 -10.07 0.16
CA SER A 88 18.75 -10.30 0.65
C SER A 88 19.49 -8.98 0.79
N TRP A 89 20.36 -8.88 1.78
CA TRP A 89 21.23 -7.74 2.01
C TRP A 89 22.68 -8.24 2.22
N ASN A 90 23.60 -7.77 1.40
CA ASN A 90 25.00 -8.17 1.39
C ASN A 90 25.26 -9.70 1.26
N TRP A 91 24.24 -10.48 0.95
CA TRP A 91 24.32 -11.87 0.54
C TRP A 91 23.85 -12.04 -0.91
N PRO A 92 24.37 -13.05 -1.61
CA PRO A 92 23.82 -13.42 -2.91
C PRO A 92 22.34 -13.84 -2.76
N PRO A 93 21.48 -13.56 -3.73
CA PRO A 93 20.11 -14.04 -3.72
C PRO A 93 20.06 -15.56 -3.57
N SER A 94 19.25 -16.03 -2.62
CA SER A 94 19.01 -17.47 -2.44
C SER A 94 17.84 -17.92 -3.32
N THR A 95 17.94 -19.14 -3.84
CA THR A 95 16.84 -19.81 -4.54
C THR A 95 16.16 -20.88 -3.66
N TRP A 96 16.68 -21.08 -2.45
CA TRP A 96 16.17 -22.08 -1.52
C TRP A 96 14.84 -21.67 -0.93
N SER A 97 13.88 -22.60 -0.93
CA SER A 97 12.58 -22.47 -0.25
C SER A 97 12.44 -23.58 0.79
N GLU A 98 11.83 -23.27 1.93
CA GLU A 98 11.60 -24.22 3.03
C GLU A 98 10.10 -24.49 3.17
N PRO A 99 9.67 -25.78 3.23
CA PRO A 99 8.28 -26.12 3.48
C PRO A 99 7.83 -25.62 4.86
N ALA A 100 6.62 -25.05 4.95
CA ALA A 100 6.05 -24.63 6.23
C ALA A 100 5.85 -25.81 7.19
N SER A 101 5.58 -27.01 6.65
CA SER A 101 5.49 -28.28 7.40
C SER A 101 6.86 -28.88 7.73
N GLY A 102 7.97 -28.26 7.31
CA GLY A 102 9.32 -28.75 7.56
C GLY A 102 9.73 -28.62 9.02
N PRO A 103 10.67 -29.47 9.48
CA PRO A 103 11.12 -29.47 10.89
C PRO A 103 11.63 -28.13 11.38
N LEU A 104 12.32 -27.36 10.53
CA LEU A 104 12.82 -26.01 10.85
C LEU A 104 11.67 -25.04 11.18
N CYS A 105 10.69 -24.95 10.29
CA CYS A 105 9.57 -24.03 10.46
C CYS A 105 8.69 -24.42 11.65
N GLN A 106 8.42 -25.70 11.83
CA GLN A 106 7.71 -26.21 13.01
C GLN A 106 8.44 -25.89 14.33
N PHE A 107 9.76 -26.02 14.35
CA PHE A 107 10.55 -25.67 15.51
C PHE A 107 10.49 -24.17 15.81
N LEU A 108 10.66 -23.30 14.79
CA LEU A 108 10.59 -21.85 14.93
C LEU A 108 9.22 -21.40 15.45
N GLU A 109 8.15 -22.00 14.94
CA GLU A 109 6.77 -21.69 15.34
C GLU A 109 6.46 -22.16 16.76
N ALA A 110 6.81 -23.42 17.10
CA ALA A 110 6.46 -24.00 18.39
C ALA A 110 7.30 -23.45 19.56
N ARG A 111 8.56 -23.13 19.32
CA ARG A 111 9.51 -22.72 20.39
C ARG A 111 9.69 -21.20 20.45
N LEU A 112 9.40 -20.47 19.37
CA LEU A 112 9.65 -19.03 19.28
C LEU A 112 11.10 -18.67 19.59
N TRP A 113 12.04 -19.56 19.24
CA TRP A 113 13.45 -19.40 19.58
C TRP A 113 14.21 -18.76 18.42
N VAL A 114 15.13 -17.87 18.78
CA VAL A 114 16.22 -17.46 17.91
C VAL A 114 17.25 -18.59 17.92
N ILE A 115 17.47 -19.22 16.76
CA ILE A 115 18.43 -20.34 16.63
C ILE A 115 19.81 -19.76 16.40
N ASP A 116 20.76 -20.14 17.26
CA ASP A 116 22.20 -19.99 17.00
C ASP A 116 22.63 -21.20 16.16
N VAL A 117 22.91 -20.97 14.88
CA VAL A 117 23.19 -22.04 13.91
C VAL A 117 24.41 -22.89 14.29
N PRO A 118 25.56 -22.29 14.64
CA PRO A 118 26.72 -23.05 15.18
C PRO A 118 26.39 -23.84 16.45
N ASP A 119 25.66 -23.24 17.41
CA ASP A 119 25.32 -23.96 18.64
C ASP A 119 24.34 -25.10 18.36
N CYS A 120 23.37 -24.91 17.46
CA CYS A 120 22.48 -25.97 17.03
C CYS A 120 23.19 -27.16 16.40
N GLN A 121 24.26 -26.91 15.64
CA GLN A 121 25.07 -27.96 15.04
C GLN A 121 25.92 -28.71 16.09
N HIS A 122 26.44 -27.98 17.11
CA HIS A 122 27.28 -28.59 18.14
C HIS A 122 26.48 -29.29 19.25
N ASN A 123 25.30 -28.72 19.57
CA ASN A 123 24.44 -29.18 20.66
C ASN A 123 23.01 -29.49 20.18
N PRO A 124 22.77 -30.39 19.23
CA PRO A 124 21.46 -30.63 18.63
C PRO A 124 20.40 -31.05 19.64
N LEU A 125 20.77 -31.73 20.73
CA LEU A 125 19.83 -32.14 21.78
C LEU A 125 19.14 -30.95 22.48
N GLN A 126 19.82 -29.83 22.61
CA GLN A 126 19.25 -28.61 23.19
C GLN A 126 18.15 -28.03 22.29
N TYR A 127 18.25 -28.26 20.98
CA TYR A 127 17.27 -27.86 19.97
C TYR A 127 16.31 -29.00 19.60
N GLY A 128 16.14 -30.00 20.50
CA GLY A 128 15.22 -31.14 20.27
C GLY A 128 15.61 -32.05 19.11
N GLY A 129 16.89 -32.11 18.77
CA GLY A 129 17.39 -32.91 17.65
C GLY A 129 17.17 -32.27 16.28
N LEU A 130 16.89 -30.96 16.22
CA LEU A 130 16.65 -30.25 14.97
C LEU A 130 17.82 -30.39 14.00
N GLN A 131 17.54 -30.88 12.80
CA GLN A 131 18.48 -30.90 11.69
C GLN A 131 18.22 -29.68 10.79
N LEU A 132 19.24 -28.85 10.64
CA LEU A 132 19.15 -27.66 9.79
C LEU A 132 19.28 -28.04 8.32
N PRO A 133 18.51 -27.43 7.40
CA PRO A 133 18.60 -27.68 5.98
C PRO A 133 19.99 -27.43 5.42
N PRO A 134 20.54 -28.31 4.55
CA PRO A 134 21.86 -28.10 3.94
C PRO A 134 21.98 -26.79 3.17
N ALA A 135 20.91 -26.35 2.52
CA ALA A 135 20.87 -25.09 1.78
C ALA A 135 21.04 -23.86 2.69
N LEU A 136 20.50 -23.92 3.91
CA LEU A 136 20.73 -22.89 4.93
C LEU A 136 22.20 -22.85 5.37
N LEU A 137 22.78 -24.01 5.61
CA LEU A 137 24.18 -24.13 6.04
C LEU A 137 25.17 -23.72 4.94
N ALA A 138 24.76 -23.71 3.67
CA ALA A 138 25.55 -23.23 2.55
C ALA A 138 25.62 -21.69 2.48
N LEU A 139 24.80 -20.97 3.26
CA LEU A 139 24.88 -19.51 3.31
C LEU A 139 26.20 -19.05 3.97
N PRO A 140 26.88 -18.04 3.42
CA PRO A 140 28.17 -17.58 3.92
C PRO A 140 28.08 -17.09 5.37
N ASP A 141 28.84 -17.72 6.28
CA ASP A 141 28.92 -17.33 7.71
C ASP A 141 27.55 -17.19 8.41
N VAL A 142 26.57 -18.00 8.04
CA VAL A 142 25.25 -17.97 8.69
C VAL A 142 25.42 -18.19 10.20
N TRP A 143 24.73 -17.35 10.99
CA TRP A 143 24.87 -17.37 12.44
C TRP A 143 23.53 -17.48 13.16
N LEU A 144 22.58 -16.58 12.88
CA LEU A 144 21.30 -16.58 13.57
C LEU A 144 20.15 -16.82 12.60
N LEU A 145 19.13 -17.52 13.08
CA LEU A 145 17.80 -17.53 12.49
C LEU A 145 16.82 -16.91 13.47
N VAL A 146 16.13 -15.88 13.03
CA VAL A 146 15.16 -15.12 13.83
C VAL A 146 13.77 -15.33 13.26
N PRO A 147 12.84 -15.93 14.04
CA PRO A 147 11.45 -16.05 13.61
C PRO A 147 10.73 -14.69 13.63
N LEU A 148 9.96 -14.41 12.60
CA LEU A 148 9.07 -13.26 12.49
C LEU A 148 7.64 -13.75 12.68
N MET A 149 7.13 -13.57 13.90
CA MET A 149 5.83 -14.09 14.29
C MET A 149 4.73 -13.05 14.10
N LEU A 150 3.60 -13.49 13.51
CA LEU A 150 2.39 -12.69 13.37
C LEU A 150 1.21 -13.46 13.97
N HIS A 151 0.53 -12.89 14.95
CA HIS A 151 -0.63 -13.52 15.62
C HIS A 151 -0.37 -14.95 16.12
N GLY A 152 0.86 -15.24 16.58
CA GLY A 152 1.23 -16.56 17.08
C GLY A 152 1.63 -17.58 16.01
N GLN A 153 1.61 -17.24 14.74
CA GLN A 153 2.04 -18.08 13.63
C GLN A 153 3.35 -17.56 13.01
N LEU A 154 4.13 -18.46 12.45
CA LEU A 154 5.36 -18.09 11.73
C LEU A 154 4.98 -17.47 10.38
N PHE A 155 5.15 -16.15 10.27
CA PHE A 155 4.92 -15.38 9.03
C PHE A 155 6.14 -15.37 8.12
N ALA A 156 7.33 -15.22 8.72
CA ALA A 156 8.60 -15.12 8.02
C ALA A 156 9.75 -15.55 8.94
N PHE A 157 10.95 -15.70 8.40
CA PHE A 157 12.16 -15.78 9.20
C PHE A 157 13.33 -15.05 8.50
N VAL A 158 14.24 -14.52 9.31
CA VAL A 158 15.46 -13.85 8.83
C VAL A 158 16.67 -14.70 9.24
N ALA A 159 17.55 -14.96 8.28
CA ALA A 159 18.89 -15.49 8.55
C ALA A 159 19.89 -14.32 8.57
N LEU A 160 20.76 -14.29 9.57
CA LEU A 160 21.78 -13.25 9.75
C LEU A 160 23.18 -13.87 9.75
N ALA A 161 24.14 -13.16 9.15
CA ALA A 161 25.54 -13.52 9.15
C ALA A 161 26.21 -13.20 10.48
N ARG A 162 27.33 -13.86 10.76
CA ARG A 162 28.17 -13.60 11.93
C ARG A 162 28.76 -12.19 11.90
N PRO A 163 28.69 -11.43 12.99
CA PRO A 163 29.34 -10.13 13.10
C PRO A 163 30.86 -10.26 13.08
N ARG A 164 31.56 -9.16 12.80
CA ARG A 164 33.03 -9.12 12.87
C ARG A 164 33.54 -9.23 14.31
N THR A 165 32.80 -8.60 15.23
CA THR A 165 33.09 -8.62 16.66
C THR A 165 32.41 -9.82 17.31
N ARG A 166 33.05 -10.53 18.22
CA ARG A 166 32.42 -11.65 18.92
C ARG A 166 31.36 -11.09 19.91
N ILE A 167 30.13 -11.11 19.51
CA ILE A 167 29.00 -10.79 20.38
C ILE A 167 28.47 -12.13 20.92
N GLY A 168 28.47 -12.29 22.26
CA GLY A 168 27.85 -13.45 22.88
C GLY A 168 26.32 -13.31 22.84
N LEU A 169 25.64 -14.31 22.29
CA LEU A 169 24.17 -14.33 22.27
C LEU A 169 23.64 -14.62 23.67
N ASN A 170 23.33 -13.55 24.42
CA ASN A 170 22.70 -13.66 25.74
C ASN A 170 21.17 -13.70 25.64
N TRP A 171 20.49 -13.92 26.75
CA TRP A 171 19.02 -13.98 26.80
C TRP A 171 18.37 -12.63 26.42
N GLU A 172 18.98 -11.49 26.77
CA GLU A 172 18.47 -10.15 26.45
C GLU A 172 18.45 -9.89 24.94
N ILE A 173 19.54 -10.21 24.24
CA ILE A 173 19.62 -10.07 22.78
C ILE A 173 18.59 -10.98 22.09
N ARG A 174 18.37 -12.19 22.60
CA ARG A 174 17.34 -13.10 22.08
C ARG A 174 15.95 -12.50 22.23
N ASP A 175 15.64 -11.89 23.36
CA ASP A 175 14.33 -11.27 23.59
C ASP A 175 14.13 -10.03 22.72
N VAL A 176 15.14 -9.18 22.56
CA VAL A 176 15.10 -8.03 21.63
C VAL A 176 14.85 -8.49 20.21
N LEU A 177 15.56 -9.53 19.74
CA LEU A 177 15.37 -10.07 18.39
C LEU A 177 13.95 -10.64 18.19
N LYS A 178 13.35 -11.30 19.21
CA LYS A 178 11.98 -11.79 19.12
C LYS A 178 10.98 -10.65 18.99
N ILE A 179 11.12 -9.60 19.84
CA ILE A 179 10.25 -8.43 19.79
C ILE A 179 10.40 -7.71 18.44
N ALA A 180 11.64 -7.50 17.98
CA ALA A 180 11.93 -6.92 16.69
C ALA A 180 11.35 -7.76 15.54
N GLY A 181 11.46 -9.09 15.62
CA GLY A 181 10.88 -10.02 14.66
C GLY A 181 9.36 -9.92 14.57
N SER A 182 8.67 -9.86 15.71
CA SER A 182 7.21 -9.69 15.72
C SER A 182 6.77 -8.34 15.15
N GLN A 183 7.51 -7.27 15.46
CA GLN A 183 7.24 -5.94 14.90
C GLN A 183 7.49 -5.92 13.39
N ALA A 184 8.60 -6.50 12.94
CA ALA A 184 8.92 -6.62 11.51
C ALA A 184 7.85 -7.41 10.74
N ALA A 185 7.36 -8.52 11.32
CA ALA A 185 6.27 -9.30 10.75
C ALA A 185 5.02 -8.43 10.53
N SER A 186 4.66 -7.60 11.51
CA SER A 186 3.50 -6.71 11.43
C SER A 186 3.63 -5.68 10.31
N TYR A 187 4.80 -5.05 10.14
CA TYR A 187 5.06 -4.10 9.06
C TYR A 187 5.03 -4.78 7.68
N LEU A 188 5.68 -5.95 7.54
CA LEU A 188 5.70 -6.71 6.28
C LEU A 188 4.30 -7.16 5.88
N ALA A 189 3.52 -7.73 6.81
CA ALA A 189 2.15 -8.16 6.57
C ALA A 189 1.22 -7.01 6.21
N HIS A 190 1.38 -5.86 6.90
CA HIS A 190 0.61 -4.66 6.57
C HIS A 190 0.88 -4.18 5.14
N ARG A 191 2.14 -4.14 4.75
CA ARG A 191 2.54 -3.78 3.38
C ARG A 191 1.96 -4.74 2.34
N GLU A 192 2.07 -6.05 2.56
CA GLU A 192 1.52 -7.06 1.65
C GLU A 192 -0.01 -6.93 1.51
N SER A 193 -0.71 -6.62 2.62
CA SER A 193 -2.15 -6.34 2.60
C SER A 193 -2.49 -5.10 1.79
N LEU A 194 -1.71 -4.02 1.90
CA LEU A 194 -1.90 -2.81 1.11
C LEU A 194 -1.68 -3.05 -0.39
N ASP A 195 -0.65 -3.81 -0.74
CA ASP A 195 -0.35 -4.16 -2.13
C ASP A 195 -1.48 -5.01 -2.73
N THR A 196 -1.99 -6.00 -1.99
CA THR A 196 -3.14 -6.82 -2.38
C THR A 196 -4.42 -6.00 -2.56
N LEU A 197 -4.71 -5.07 -1.62
CA LEU A 197 -5.86 -4.17 -1.73
C LEU A 197 -5.76 -3.25 -2.94
N THR A 198 -4.56 -2.81 -3.28
CA THR A 198 -4.33 -1.96 -4.45
C THR A 198 -4.64 -2.72 -5.75
N VAL A 199 -4.16 -3.96 -5.88
CA VAL A 199 -4.47 -4.84 -7.02
C VAL A 199 -5.97 -5.14 -7.10
N ALA A 200 -6.61 -5.45 -5.97
CA ALA A 200 -8.05 -5.72 -5.92
C ALA A 200 -8.88 -4.50 -6.34
N ARG A 201 -8.51 -3.29 -5.91
CA ARG A 201 -9.16 -2.04 -6.33
C ARG A 201 -8.98 -1.76 -7.82
N GLN A 202 -7.80 -2.01 -8.37
CA GLN A 202 -7.55 -1.88 -9.80
C GLN A 202 -8.42 -2.85 -10.61
N PHE A 203 -8.54 -4.10 -10.14
CA PHE A 203 -9.39 -5.11 -10.77
C PHE A 203 -10.88 -4.76 -10.70
N ASP A 204 -11.37 -4.26 -9.55
CA ASP A 204 -12.75 -3.81 -9.39
C ASP A 204 -13.07 -2.60 -10.30
N SER A 205 -12.16 -1.65 -10.39
CA SER A 205 -12.26 -0.51 -11.32
C SER A 205 -12.30 -0.98 -12.78
N PHE A 206 -11.46 -1.93 -13.15
CA PHE A 206 -11.45 -2.52 -14.50
C PHE A 206 -12.78 -3.25 -14.80
N ASN A 207 -13.30 -4.04 -13.87
CA ASN A 207 -14.56 -4.74 -14.05
C ASN A 207 -15.75 -3.79 -14.23
N ARG A 208 -15.83 -2.73 -13.44
CA ARG A 208 -16.87 -1.69 -13.61
C ARG A 208 -16.76 -1.01 -14.97
N MET A 209 -15.54 -0.63 -15.36
CA MET A 209 -15.32 -0.02 -16.68
C MET A 209 -15.71 -0.97 -17.82
N SER A 210 -15.33 -2.24 -17.71
CA SER A 210 -15.67 -3.28 -18.70
C SER A 210 -17.18 -3.45 -18.84
N THR A 211 -17.96 -3.38 -17.76
CA THR A 211 -19.42 -3.46 -17.79
C THR A 211 -20.04 -2.32 -18.61
N PHE A 212 -19.56 -1.09 -18.42
CA PHE A 212 -20.03 0.06 -19.22
C PHE A 212 -19.64 -0.08 -20.69
N ILE A 213 -18.42 -0.55 -20.98
CA ILE A 213 -17.97 -0.75 -22.37
C ILE A 213 -18.80 -1.82 -23.06
N VAL A 214 -19.09 -2.93 -22.40
CA VAL A 214 -19.94 -4.00 -22.95
C VAL A 214 -21.35 -3.50 -23.22
N HIS A 215 -21.91 -2.69 -22.31
CA HIS A 215 -23.22 -2.08 -22.53
C HIS A 215 -23.23 -1.14 -23.75
N ASP A 216 -22.24 -0.26 -23.88
CA ASP A 216 -22.13 0.65 -25.01
C ASP A 216 -21.86 -0.10 -26.33
N LEU A 217 -21.07 -1.17 -26.27
CA LEU A 217 -20.83 -2.02 -27.45
C LEU A 217 -22.13 -2.72 -27.90
N LYS A 218 -22.93 -3.26 -26.95
CA LYS A 218 -24.26 -3.82 -27.27
C LYS A 218 -25.15 -2.80 -27.97
N ASN A 219 -25.19 -1.57 -27.50
CA ASN A 219 -26.00 -0.51 -28.11
C ASN A 219 -25.54 -0.20 -29.53
N LEU A 220 -24.22 -0.13 -29.76
CA LEU A 220 -23.67 0.06 -31.11
C LEU A 220 -23.98 -1.11 -32.04
N VAL A 221 -23.84 -2.34 -31.56
CA VAL A 221 -24.21 -3.53 -32.34
C VAL A 221 -25.70 -3.51 -32.69
N PHE A 222 -26.57 -3.14 -31.75
CA PHE A 222 -28.00 -3.03 -31.99
C PHE A 222 -28.32 -1.95 -33.03
N GLN A 223 -27.74 -0.75 -32.93
CA GLN A 223 -27.91 0.33 -33.88
C GLN A 223 -27.46 -0.07 -35.31
N LEU A 224 -26.28 -0.71 -35.41
CA LEU A 224 -25.77 -1.17 -36.71
C LEU A 224 -26.64 -2.29 -37.29
N SER A 225 -27.17 -3.20 -36.47
CA SER A 225 -28.05 -4.27 -36.90
C SER A 225 -29.38 -3.70 -37.44
N LEU A 226 -29.94 -2.71 -36.77
CA LEU A 226 -31.14 -2.01 -37.23
C LEU A 226 -30.91 -1.26 -38.53
N LEU A 227 -29.76 -0.58 -38.62
CA LEU A 227 -29.35 0.14 -39.84
C LEU A 227 -29.27 -0.81 -41.04
N LEU A 228 -28.63 -1.98 -40.83
CA LEU A 228 -28.48 -3.00 -41.87
C LEU A 228 -29.85 -3.56 -42.32
N SER A 229 -30.76 -3.84 -41.38
CA SER A 229 -32.15 -4.28 -41.68
C SER A 229 -32.93 -3.24 -42.49
N ASN A 230 -32.77 -1.96 -42.17
CA ASN A 230 -33.42 -0.87 -42.90
C ASN A 230 -32.77 -0.65 -44.28
N ALA A 231 -31.47 -0.86 -44.42
CA ALA A 231 -30.76 -0.69 -45.67
C ALA A 231 -31.27 -1.65 -46.75
N GLU A 232 -31.69 -2.86 -46.40
CA GLU A 232 -32.31 -3.80 -47.34
C GLU A 232 -33.58 -3.25 -47.96
N LYS A 233 -34.38 -2.50 -47.22
CA LYS A 233 -35.68 -1.95 -47.66
C LYS A 233 -35.59 -0.61 -48.34
N HIS A 234 -34.62 0.25 -47.95
CA HIS A 234 -34.58 1.65 -48.33
C HIS A 234 -33.30 2.08 -49.08
N ARG A 235 -32.46 1.10 -49.52
CA ARG A 235 -31.15 1.37 -50.17
C ARG A 235 -31.21 2.28 -51.39
N ALA A 236 -32.39 2.37 -52.07
CA ALA A 236 -32.56 3.22 -53.27
C ALA A 236 -32.94 4.66 -52.92
N ASN A 237 -33.19 5.00 -51.64
CA ASN A 237 -33.54 6.34 -51.18
C ASN A 237 -32.28 7.16 -50.89
N PRO A 238 -31.97 8.26 -51.59
CA PRO A 238 -30.77 9.07 -51.39
C PRO A 238 -30.69 9.68 -49.96
N ALA A 239 -31.79 10.13 -49.42
CA ALA A 239 -31.84 10.69 -48.07
C ALA A 239 -31.51 9.64 -47.00
N PHE A 240 -31.96 8.40 -47.19
CA PHE A 240 -31.60 7.29 -46.30
C PHE A 240 -30.12 6.94 -46.41
N GLN A 241 -29.50 7.00 -47.63
CA GLN A 241 -28.09 6.72 -47.79
C GLN A 241 -27.21 7.74 -47.08
N GLU A 242 -27.57 9.01 -47.05
CA GLU A 242 -26.86 10.08 -46.36
C GLU A 242 -26.94 9.90 -44.85
N ASP A 243 -28.12 9.64 -44.29
CA ASP A 243 -28.33 9.35 -42.88
C ASP A 243 -27.60 8.08 -42.44
N MET A 244 -27.60 7.04 -43.28
CA MET A 244 -26.87 5.79 -43.02
C MET A 244 -25.35 6.03 -42.92
N LEU A 245 -24.74 6.84 -43.79
CA LEU A 245 -23.31 7.17 -43.74
C LEU A 245 -23.00 7.96 -42.48
N GLY A 246 -23.82 8.91 -42.09
CA GLY A 246 -23.68 9.67 -40.81
C GLY A 246 -23.73 8.78 -39.58
N THR A 247 -24.67 7.82 -39.55
CA THR A 247 -24.81 6.87 -38.45
C THR A 247 -23.62 5.90 -38.35
N LEU A 248 -23.11 5.46 -39.49
CA LEU A 248 -21.90 4.62 -39.55
C LEU A 248 -20.67 5.36 -39.07
N ASP A 249 -20.45 6.61 -39.51
CA ASP A 249 -19.31 7.40 -39.06
C ASP A 249 -19.37 7.63 -37.54
N HIS A 250 -20.52 8.03 -37.00
CA HIS A 250 -20.74 8.19 -35.56
C HIS A 250 -20.43 6.91 -34.80
N SER A 251 -20.90 5.76 -35.30
CA SER A 251 -20.68 4.46 -34.65
C SER A 251 -19.18 4.07 -34.64
N VAL A 252 -18.46 4.32 -35.75
CA VAL A 252 -17.03 4.08 -35.84
C VAL A 252 -16.25 4.98 -34.88
N GLN A 253 -16.57 6.27 -34.80
CA GLN A 253 -15.91 7.19 -33.87
C GLN A 253 -16.15 6.78 -32.40
N LYS A 254 -17.36 6.36 -32.08
CA LYS A 254 -17.69 5.86 -30.74
C LYS A 254 -16.93 4.58 -30.40
N MET A 255 -16.81 3.63 -31.35
CA MET A 255 -15.97 2.43 -31.17
C MET A 255 -14.50 2.76 -30.98
N LYS A 256 -13.93 3.69 -31.75
CA LYS A 256 -12.55 4.15 -31.58
C LYS A 256 -12.33 4.73 -30.18
N THR A 257 -13.26 5.53 -29.69
CA THR A 257 -13.20 6.10 -28.34
C THR A 257 -13.25 5.03 -27.25
N LEU A 258 -14.10 4.01 -27.38
CA LEU A 258 -14.17 2.89 -26.45
C LEU A 258 -12.89 2.07 -26.44
N LEU A 259 -12.32 1.79 -27.64
CA LEU A 259 -11.03 1.08 -27.76
C LEU A 259 -9.87 1.89 -27.15
N GLN A 260 -9.84 3.19 -27.33
CA GLN A 260 -8.83 4.06 -26.71
C GLN A 260 -8.94 4.05 -25.18
N LYS A 261 -10.14 4.03 -24.61
CA LYS A 261 -10.36 3.91 -23.17
C LYS A 261 -9.85 2.57 -22.63
N LEU A 262 -10.08 1.47 -23.35
CA LEU A 262 -9.56 0.15 -23.00
C LEU A 262 -8.02 0.07 -23.08
N ALA A 263 -7.45 0.63 -24.18
CA ALA A 263 -6.00 0.55 -24.40
C ALA A 263 -5.19 1.44 -23.45
N ARG A 264 -5.75 2.55 -23.01
CA ARG A 264 -5.06 3.47 -22.09
C ARG A 264 -4.98 2.94 -20.68
N GLY A 265 -5.80 1.92 -20.29
CA GLY A 265 -5.85 1.43 -18.93
C GLY A 265 -5.73 2.61 -17.98
N GLU A 266 -6.73 3.50 -17.91
CA GLU A 266 -6.60 4.73 -17.14
C GLU A 266 -6.29 4.36 -15.70
N ALA A 267 -4.98 4.34 -15.38
CA ALA A 267 -4.59 4.60 -14.01
C ALA A 267 -5.23 5.96 -13.68
N PRO A 268 -6.09 6.05 -12.66
CA PRO A 268 -6.70 7.31 -12.30
C PRO A 268 -5.54 8.28 -12.04
N GLU A 269 -5.41 9.32 -12.87
CA GLU A 269 -4.52 10.43 -12.57
C GLU A 269 -4.75 10.82 -11.12
N ALA A 270 -3.68 10.88 -10.35
CA ALA A 270 -3.77 11.24 -8.93
C ALA A 270 -4.48 12.60 -8.80
N PRO A 271 -5.37 12.77 -7.81
CA PRO A 271 -5.99 14.06 -7.55
C PRO A 271 -4.91 15.14 -7.38
N ALA A 272 -5.03 16.24 -8.13
CA ALA A 272 -4.13 17.38 -8.06
C ALA A 272 -4.90 18.64 -7.64
N PRO A 273 -4.22 19.64 -7.06
CA PRO A 273 -4.84 20.94 -6.79
C PRO A 273 -5.37 21.56 -8.08
N LEU A 274 -6.66 21.92 -8.10
CA LEU A 274 -7.37 22.41 -9.26
C LEU A 274 -8.20 23.65 -8.88
N GLN A 275 -8.08 24.72 -9.65
CA GLN A 275 -8.94 25.89 -9.51
C GLN A 275 -10.32 25.62 -10.13
N LEU A 276 -11.35 25.59 -9.28
CA LEU A 276 -12.69 25.16 -9.66
C LEU A 276 -13.44 26.23 -10.49
N ASP A 277 -13.22 27.51 -10.21
CA ASP A 277 -13.79 28.63 -10.94
C ASP A 277 -13.37 28.66 -12.42
N GLY A 278 -12.10 28.40 -12.71
CA GLY A 278 -11.60 28.29 -14.07
C GLY A 278 -12.22 27.13 -14.86
N LEU A 279 -12.38 25.97 -14.20
CA LEU A 279 -13.02 24.79 -14.80
C LEU A 279 -14.50 25.02 -15.11
N LEU A 280 -15.24 25.64 -14.18
CA LEU A 280 -16.64 25.95 -14.39
C LEU A 280 -16.87 26.97 -15.52
N ARG A 281 -16.01 28.02 -15.61
CA ARG A 281 -16.06 28.97 -16.74
C ARG A 281 -15.90 28.25 -18.08
N GLN A 282 -14.95 27.31 -18.18
CA GLN A 282 -14.73 26.53 -19.38
C GLN A 282 -15.92 25.62 -19.70
N ALA A 283 -16.47 24.90 -18.71
CA ALA A 283 -17.62 24.01 -18.89
C ALA A 283 -18.88 24.74 -19.36
N VAL A 284 -19.16 25.91 -18.77
CA VAL A 284 -20.33 26.75 -19.14
C VAL A 284 -20.11 27.40 -20.52
N ALA A 285 -18.92 27.93 -20.82
CA ALA A 285 -18.61 28.51 -22.10
C ALA A 285 -18.73 27.51 -23.27
N ALA A 286 -18.33 26.24 -23.05
CA ALA A 286 -18.51 25.19 -24.03
C ALA A 286 -19.95 24.87 -24.42
N LYS A 287 -20.94 25.33 -23.60
CA LYS A 287 -22.39 25.12 -23.80
C LYS A 287 -23.16 26.42 -24.08
N ALA A 288 -22.46 27.55 -24.21
CA ALA A 288 -23.07 28.86 -24.38
C ALA A 288 -23.89 29.02 -25.69
N SER A 289 -23.67 28.18 -26.69
CA SER A 289 -24.41 28.16 -27.96
C SER A 289 -25.71 27.36 -27.90
N LEU A 290 -25.99 26.66 -26.81
CA LEU A 290 -27.20 25.88 -26.63
C LEU A 290 -28.34 26.77 -26.06
N ALA A 291 -29.59 26.34 -26.23
CA ALA A 291 -30.77 27.01 -25.69
C ALA A 291 -31.52 26.06 -24.73
N PRO A 292 -31.75 26.48 -23.45
CA PRO A 292 -31.34 27.75 -22.85
C PRO A 292 -29.84 27.83 -22.58
N ALA A 293 -29.24 28.99 -22.78
CA ALA A 293 -27.81 29.19 -22.48
C ALA A 293 -27.57 29.17 -20.94
N PRO A 294 -26.65 28.34 -20.43
CA PRO A 294 -26.42 28.29 -19.00
C PRO A 294 -25.70 29.56 -18.49
N ARG A 295 -26.09 30.04 -17.32
CA ARG A 295 -25.54 31.22 -16.65
C ARG A 295 -24.62 30.75 -15.52
N LEU A 296 -23.45 31.40 -15.35
CA LEU A 296 -22.51 31.10 -14.27
C LEU A 296 -22.48 32.28 -13.28
N GLU A 297 -22.71 31.97 -12.01
CA GLU A 297 -22.54 32.88 -10.88
C GLU A 297 -21.43 32.34 -9.96
N ILE A 298 -20.36 33.13 -9.79
CA ILE A 298 -19.28 32.77 -8.85
C ILE A 298 -19.40 33.70 -7.65
N VAL A 299 -19.88 33.14 -6.53
CA VAL A 299 -20.05 33.90 -5.27
C VAL A 299 -18.69 33.98 -4.57
N ASP A 300 -17.99 32.86 -4.48
CA ASP A 300 -16.65 32.78 -3.91
C ASP A 300 -15.69 32.32 -5.00
N GLY A 301 -14.72 33.18 -5.37
CA GLY A 301 -13.67 32.88 -6.36
C GLY A 301 -12.45 32.21 -5.75
N GLU A 302 -11.53 31.81 -6.62
CA GLU A 302 -10.21 31.21 -6.25
C GLU A 302 -10.30 29.96 -5.37
N LEU A 303 -11.35 29.16 -5.52
CA LEU A 303 -11.51 27.92 -4.77
C LEU A 303 -10.66 26.81 -5.40
N THR A 304 -9.64 26.36 -4.64
CA THR A 304 -8.80 25.23 -5.03
C THR A 304 -9.31 23.95 -4.37
N VAL A 305 -9.56 22.91 -5.16
CA VAL A 305 -9.98 21.57 -4.72
C VAL A 305 -8.97 20.51 -5.15
N LEU A 306 -8.88 19.44 -4.39
CA LEU A 306 -8.05 18.29 -4.77
C LEU A 306 -8.88 17.33 -5.62
N ALA A 307 -8.70 17.33 -6.94
CA ALA A 307 -9.52 16.54 -7.84
C ALA A 307 -8.77 16.12 -9.12
N ASN A 308 -9.28 15.09 -9.80
CA ASN A 308 -8.87 14.76 -11.15
C ASN A 308 -9.60 15.70 -12.13
N ARG A 309 -8.85 16.53 -12.85
CA ARG A 309 -9.37 17.55 -13.77
C ARG A 309 -10.30 16.96 -14.83
N ALA A 310 -9.85 15.94 -15.54
CA ALA A 310 -10.58 15.35 -16.66
C ALA A 310 -11.90 14.71 -16.21
N ARG A 311 -11.88 14.09 -15.01
CA ARG A 311 -13.08 13.48 -14.42
C ARG A 311 -14.10 14.54 -13.99
N LEU A 312 -13.63 15.58 -13.31
CA LEU A 312 -14.51 16.65 -12.83
C LEU A 312 -15.12 17.45 -13.99
N GLU A 313 -14.31 17.75 -15.03
CA GLU A 313 -14.77 18.41 -16.25
C GLU A 313 -15.89 17.61 -16.95
N ARG A 314 -15.73 16.28 -17.04
CA ARG A 314 -16.74 15.40 -17.62
C ARG A 314 -18.04 15.40 -16.81
N VAL A 315 -17.94 15.31 -15.47
CA VAL A 315 -19.11 15.34 -14.56
C VAL A 315 -19.86 16.65 -14.70
N LEU A 316 -19.18 17.79 -14.62
CA LEU A 316 -19.78 19.11 -14.75
C LEU A 316 -20.41 19.31 -16.14
N GLY A 317 -19.69 18.92 -17.20
CA GLY A 317 -20.20 19.00 -18.56
C GLY A 317 -21.46 18.17 -18.78
N HIS A 318 -21.55 16.97 -18.17
CA HIS A 318 -22.71 16.09 -18.26
C HIS A 318 -23.91 16.63 -17.45
N LEU A 319 -23.68 17.15 -16.25
CA LEU A 319 -24.75 17.74 -15.43
C LEU A 319 -25.35 18.99 -16.09
N ILE A 320 -24.48 19.87 -16.63
CA ILE A 320 -24.95 21.08 -17.36
C ILE A 320 -25.75 20.68 -18.61
N GLN A 321 -25.29 19.66 -19.34
CA GLN A 321 -25.98 19.15 -20.53
C GLN A 321 -27.38 18.61 -20.17
N ASN A 322 -27.46 17.79 -19.12
CA ASN A 322 -28.74 17.23 -18.65
C ASN A 322 -29.74 18.34 -18.24
N ALA A 323 -29.27 19.39 -17.56
CA ALA A 323 -30.10 20.52 -17.18
C ALA A 323 -30.63 21.28 -18.41
N ILE A 324 -29.78 21.48 -19.44
CA ILE A 324 -30.19 22.12 -20.69
C ILE A 324 -31.24 21.27 -21.44
N GLU A 325 -31.02 19.96 -21.54
CA GLU A 325 -31.93 19.04 -22.22
C GLU A 325 -33.26 18.87 -21.51
N ALA A 326 -33.31 19.00 -20.19
CA ALA A 326 -34.52 18.93 -19.39
C ALA A 326 -35.34 20.23 -19.42
N THR A 327 -34.74 21.36 -19.86
CA THR A 327 -35.32 22.71 -19.78
C THR A 327 -35.77 23.20 -21.15
N ALA A 328 -36.95 23.79 -21.22
CA ALA A 328 -37.45 24.41 -22.45
C ALA A 328 -36.57 25.59 -22.89
N SER A 329 -36.57 25.91 -24.20
CA SER A 329 -35.67 26.91 -24.79
C SER A 329 -35.80 28.33 -24.20
N ASP A 330 -36.95 28.65 -23.60
CA ASP A 330 -37.25 29.88 -22.88
C ASP A 330 -37.02 29.81 -21.36
N GLY A 331 -36.60 28.63 -20.86
CA GLY A 331 -36.29 28.40 -19.47
C GLY A 331 -34.90 28.93 -19.04
N LYS A 332 -34.50 28.58 -17.82
CA LYS A 332 -33.22 29.03 -17.21
C LYS A 332 -32.45 27.86 -16.69
N VAL A 333 -31.14 27.94 -16.86
CA VAL A 333 -30.14 27.01 -16.25
C VAL A 333 -29.10 27.89 -15.58
N ASP A 334 -29.04 27.84 -14.26
CA ASP A 334 -28.11 28.62 -13.44
C ASP A 334 -27.09 27.68 -12.74
N VAL A 335 -25.81 27.98 -12.88
CA VAL A 335 -24.70 27.28 -12.25
C VAL A 335 -24.08 28.22 -11.24
N ARG A 336 -24.06 27.86 -9.95
CA ARG A 336 -23.55 28.70 -8.88
C ARG A 336 -22.38 28.01 -8.15
N LEU A 337 -21.28 28.75 -7.94
CA LEU A 337 -20.16 28.30 -7.12
C LEU A 337 -20.10 29.11 -5.84
N ARG A 338 -20.09 28.41 -4.69
CA ARG A 338 -19.94 29.03 -3.37
C ARG A 338 -19.11 28.15 -2.42
N ARG A 339 -18.59 28.76 -1.37
CA ARG A 339 -17.94 28.07 -0.25
C ARG A 339 -18.94 27.87 0.89
N VAL A 340 -19.01 26.66 1.41
CA VAL A 340 -19.72 26.36 2.65
C VAL A 340 -18.72 25.76 3.62
N GLN A 341 -18.31 26.54 4.61
CA GLN A 341 -17.26 26.19 5.55
C GLN A 341 -15.93 25.84 4.85
N HIS A 342 -15.54 24.55 4.81
CA HIS A 342 -14.33 24.05 4.15
C HIS A 342 -14.60 23.34 2.82
N THR A 343 -15.82 23.39 2.31
CA THR A 343 -16.24 22.67 1.11
C THR A 343 -16.62 23.65 0.01
N ALA A 344 -16.15 23.40 -1.22
CA ALA A 344 -16.64 24.07 -2.41
C ALA A 344 -17.94 23.38 -2.86
N VAL A 345 -18.99 24.15 -3.03
CA VAL A 345 -20.31 23.68 -3.45
C VAL A 345 -20.63 24.27 -4.81
N VAL A 346 -20.94 23.37 -5.77
CA VAL A 346 -21.47 23.74 -7.08
C VAL A 346 -22.95 23.38 -7.10
N GLU A 347 -23.80 24.39 -7.24
CA GLU A 347 -25.24 24.24 -7.36
C GLU A 347 -25.62 24.40 -8.82
N LEU A 348 -26.50 23.55 -9.29
CA LEU A 348 -27.08 23.61 -10.64
C LEU A 348 -28.61 23.64 -10.52
N ASP A 349 -29.18 24.76 -10.87
CA ASP A 349 -30.62 24.98 -10.84
C ASP A 349 -31.15 25.08 -12.26
N ASP A 350 -32.21 24.32 -12.57
CA ASP A 350 -32.91 24.39 -13.84
C ASP A 350 -34.42 24.57 -13.64
N THR A 351 -35.12 25.12 -14.64
CA THR A 351 -36.57 25.29 -14.68
C THR A 351 -37.26 24.22 -15.53
N GLY A 352 -36.61 23.03 -15.65
CA GLY A 352 -37.11 21.93 -16.45
C GLY A 352 -38.29 21.17 -15.80
N GLN A 353 -38.61 20.03 -16.42
CA GLN A 353 -39.73 19.17 -15.98
C GLN A 353 -39.53 18.46 -14.65
N GLY A 354 -38.35 18.59 -14.03
CA GLY A 354 -37.97 17.90 -12.79
C GLY A 354 -37.83 16.38 -12.94
N MET A 355 -37.44 15.71 -11.83
CA MET A 355 -37.32 14.28 -11.75
C MET A 355 -38.43 13.66 -10.90
N SER A 356 -38.99 12.52 -11.28
CA SER A 356 -39.97 11.80 -10.48
C SER A 356 -39.32 11.18 -9.25
N GLU A 357 -40.10 10.97 -8.16
CA GLU A 357 -39.59 10.31 -6.94
C GLU A 357 -39.02 8.91 -7.18
N GLN A 358 -39.37 8.25 -8.29
CA GLN A 358 -38.83 6.95 -8.68
C GLN A 358 -37.46 7.07 -9.33
N PHE A 359 -36.99 8.26 -9.69
CA PHE A 359 -35.75 8.53 -10.38
C PHE A 359 -34.66 9.07 -9.43
N ILE A 360 -35.04 9.52 -8.25
CA ILE A 360 -34.17 10.00 -7.17
C ILE A 360 -33.88 8.85 -6.23
#